data_60b23e0ab2894555920fffe27ac06199
#
_entry.id   60b23e0ab2894555920fffe27ac06199
#
_cell.length_a   1.000
_cell.length_b   1.000
_cell.length_c   1.000
_cell.angle_alpha   90.00
_cell.angle_beta   90.00
_cell.angle_gamma   90.00
#
_symmetry.space_group_name_H-M   'P 1'
#
loop_
_entity.id
_entity.type
_entity.pdbx_description
1 polymer ?
#
loop_
_entity_poly.entity_id
_entity_poly.type
_entity_poly.pdbx_seq_one_letter_code
_entity_poly.pdbx_strand_id
1 'polypeptide(L)'
;MRNRIITVIFLCFLLFFGVRTGMNVWDSISDTEKENQPQTEALSGTDDMKLSGFNRETFDGISNLVTLNLANRNQWINLNGIFQKGMGKTGDLEKDWYLLKNGMLMYSQNKDSDEELKKYANNVVNLSQFAESYGMKFLYVELPYKVQRDGEYPTGVPDYGNRNADGIMEILLSKSVQTMDFRDIMKDKNIETEESFFRTDQHWKPETALWAAGELSKKLAQVDSEWKDYPEYRNSNNYRIEYHSNLFLGAIGKKIGSAYAGKDDFNMPIPIFENTIRYRVPRQEDSIDRTGDFETAFIESNNLKNDPFKVNTYAAYCDGDHNKEQVTNESAPNQRNILLIRDSFSCTLMPYLALYTKNITTLDLRLYKTKTVYDYIRRHPDIDTVIVAYNPSSITEEQYTFDRVVNEENN
;
A
#
# COMPACT_ATOMS: atom_id res chain seq x y z
N MET A 1 54.34 3.95 14.20
CA MET A 1 53.68 2.76 14.76
C MET A 1 52.14 2.94 14.78
N ARG A 2 51.61 4.00 15.35
CA ARG A 2 50.14 4.28 15.46
C ARG A 2 49.38 4.22 14.11
N ASN A 3 49.89 4.83 13.03
CA ASN A 3 49.25 4.83 11.73
C ASN A 3 49.18 3.42 11.10
N ARG A 4 50.24 2.59 11.29
CA ARG A 4 50.23 1.19 10.79
C ARG A 4 49.19 0.33 11.50
N ILE A 5 49.02 0.53 12.82
CA ILE A 5 48.00 -0.19 13.60
C ILE A 5 46.60 0.21 13.13
N ILE A 6 46.32 1.51 12.92
CA ILE A 6 45.04 2.01 12.40
C ILE A 6 44.77 1.43 11.00
N THR A 7 45.77 1.41 10.12
CA THR A 7 45.63 0.82 8.78
C THR A 7 45.29 -0.65 8.85
N VAL A 8 45.99 -1.43 9.72
CA VAL A 8 45.71 -2.86 9.87
C VAL A 8 44.30 -3.10 10.42
N ILE A 9 43.87 -2.36 11.43
CA ILE A 9 42.50 -2.43 11.98
C ILE A 9 41.46 -2.13 10.89
N PHE A 10 41.70 -1.08 10.10
CA PHE A 10 40.81 -0.70 9.01
C PHE A 10 40.72 -1.78 7.91
N LEU A 11 41.88 -2.35 7.53
CA LEU A 11 41.89 -3.45 6.54
C LEU A 11 41.22 -4.73 7.08
N CYS A 12 41.42 -5.07 8.34
CA CYS A 12 40.72 -6.20 8.97
C CYS A 12 39.20 -5.95 9.03
N PHE A 13 38.77 -4.71 9.31
CA PHE A 13 37.38 -4.32 9.29
C PHE A 13 36.77 -4.49 7.88
N LEU A 14 37.42 -3.96 6.83
CA LEU A 14 36.96 -4.10 5.45
C LEU A 14 36.88 -5.57 5.04
N LEU A 15 37.87 -6.37 5.38
CA LEU A 15 37.90 -7.79 5.05
C LEU A 15 36.79 -8.56 5.78
N PHE A 16 36.59 -8.30 7.06
CA PHE A 16 35.54 -8.93 7.84
C PHE A 16 34.14 -8.63 7.26
N PHE A 17 33.85 -7.36 6.98
CA PHE A 17 32.57 -6.96 6.41
C PHE A 17 32.38 -7.43 4.97
N GLY A 18 33.47 -7.41 4.17
CA GLY A 18 33.46 -7.93 2.80
C GLY A 18 33.13 -9.42 2.74
N VAL A 19 33.83 -10.22 3.56
CA VAL A 19 33.57 -11.68 3.64
C VAL A 19 32.16 -11.96 4.13
N ARG A 20 31.71 -11.29 5.20
CA ARG A 20 30.38 -11.51 5.75
C ARG A 20 29.27 -11.08 4.79
N THR A 21 29.46 -9.98 4.07
CA THR A 21 28.55 -9.57 3.00
C THR A 21 28.53 -10.58 1.86
N GLY A 22 29.70 -11.07 1.45
CA GLY A 22 29.80 -12.12 0.43
C GLY A 22 29.10 -13.42 0.83
N MET A 23 29.18 -13.83 2.10
CA MET A 23 28.44 -14.98 2.62
C MET A 23 26.93 -14.75 2.57
N ASN A 24 26.45 -13.57 3.01
CA ASN A 24 25.02 -13.23 2.95
C ASN A 24 24.49 -13.24 1.50
N VAL A 25 25.28 -12.72 0.54
CA VAL A 25 24.95 -12.75 -0.90
C VAL A 25 24.88 -14.20 -1.39
N TRP A 26 25.84 -15.02 -1.02
CA TRP A 26 25.86 -16.44 -1.40
C TRP A 26 24.64 -17.19 -0.85
N ASP A 27 24.32 -17.00 0.43
CA ASP A 27 23.16 -17.61 1.07
C ASP A 27 21.86 -17.17 0.37
N SER A 28 21.73 -15.86 0.05
CA SER A 28 20.59 -15.33 -0.68
C SER A 28 20.41 -15.95 -2.07
N ILE A 29 21.51 -16.18 -2.81
CA ILE A 29 21.47 -16.84 -4.13
C ILE A 29 21.11 -18.31 -3.97
N SER A 30 21.72 -19.02 -3.00
CA SER A 30 21.49 -20.45 -2.80
C SER A 30 20.09 -20.77 -2.27
N ASP A 31 19.46 -19.87 -1.51
CA ASP A 31 18.09 -20.02 -1.04
C ASP A 31 17.08 -19.75 -2.16
N THR A 32 17.37 -18.85 -3.09
CA THR A 32 16.56 -18.59 -4.29
C THR A 32 16.54 -19.82 -5.23
N GLU A 33 17.62 -20.61 -5.27
CA GLU A 33 17.64 -21.87 -6.03
C GLU A 33 16.80 -22.99 -5.38
N LYS A 34 16.48 -22.89 -4.08
CA LYS A 34 15.70 -23.89 -3.33
C LYS A 34 14.22 -23.57 -3.24
N GLU A 35 13.85 -22.31 -3.30
CA GLU A 35 12.49 -21.82 -3.30
C GLU A 35 12.19 -21.17 -4.66
N ASN A 36 11.47 -21.87 -5.52
CA ASN A 36 10.82 -21.30 -6.71
C ASN A 36 9.72 -20.33 -6.28
N GLN A 37 10.05 -19.21 -5.63
CA GLN A 37 9.10 -18.15 -5.30
C GLN A 37 9.58 -16.78 -5.83
N PRO A 38 8.67 -16.01 -6.47
CA PRO A 38 9.03 -14.74 -7.09
C PRO A 38 9.09 -13.62 -6.04
N GLN A 39 10.20 -13.48 -5.35
CA GLN A 39 10.59 -12.22 -4.69
C GLN A 39 11.61 -11.46 -5.54
N THR A 40 11.45 -11.44 -6.84
CA THR A 40 12.48 -11.05 -7.79
C THR A 40 12.11 -9.88 -8.66
N GLU A 41 11.77 -8.74 -8.08
CA GLU A 41 12.03 -7.48 -8.79
C GLU A 41 13.54 -7.12 -8.84
N ALA A 42 14.38 -7.80 -8.05
CA ALA A 42 15.83 -7.57 -8.02
C ALA A 42 16.64 -8.57 -8.84
N LEU A 43 16.06 -9.67 -9.34
CA LEU A 43 16.79 -10.76 -9.99
C LEU A 43 16.35 -11.06 -11.43
N SER A 44 15.42 -10.30 -12.02
CA SER A 44 15.04 -10.48 -13.43
C SER A 44 16.15 -10.19 -14.46
N GLY A 45 17.35 -9.87 -14.01
CA GLY A 45 18.54 -9.66 -14.84
C GLY A 45 19.62 -10.75 -14.74
N THR A 46 19.41 -11.87 -14.02
CA THR A 46 20.47 -12.86 -13.79
C THR A 46 20.44 -14.07 -14.72
N ASP A 47 19.40 -14.29 -15.52
CA ASP A 47 19.30 -15.44 -16.43
C ASP A 47 20.26 -15.38 -17.64
N ASP A 48 20.94 -14.26 -17.88
CA ASP A 48 21.95 -14.09 -18.94
C ASP A 48 23.34 -13.69 -18.42
N MET A 49 23.81 -14.24 -17.32
CA MET A 49 25.24 -14.11 -16.93
C MET A 49 26.15 -14.88 -17.88
N LYS A 50 26.06 -14.61 -19.17
CA LYS A 50 27.19 -14.80 -20.11
C LYS A 50 28.09 -13.58 -20.01
N LEU A 51 29.35 -13.79 -19.63
CA LEU A 51 30.43 -12.81 -19.48
C LEU A 51 30.75 -12.04 -20.79
N SER A 52 29.77 -11.39 -21.40
CA SER A 52 29.97 -10.52 -22.55
C SER A 52 29.36 -9.14 -22.30
N GLY A 53 30.07 -8.34 -21.51
CA GLY A 53 29.80 -6.91 -21.37
C GLY A 53 29.13 -6.51 -20.06
N PHE A 54 29.91 -5.93 -19.15
CA PHE A 54 29.42 -5.18 -17.98
C PHE A 54 28.57 -4.00 -18.49
N ASN A 55 27.25 -4.18 -18.51
CA ASN A 55 26.34 -3.07 -18.80
C ASN A 55 25.85 -2.44 -17.48
N ARG A 56 25.18 -1.29 -17.57
CA ARG A 56 24.69 -0.53 -16.43
C ARG A 56 23.68 -1.34 -15.61
N GLU A 57 22.82 -2.12 -16.27
CA GLU A 57 21.79 -2.95 -15.62
C GLU A 57 22.41 -4.07 -14.77
N THR A 58 23.44 -4.75 -15.29
CA THR A 58 24.21 -5.76 -14.54
C THR A 58 24.89 -5.15 -13.32
N PHE A 59 25.47 -3.94 -13.46
CA PHE A 59 26.09 -3.22 -12.35
C PHE A 59 25.06 -2.82 -11.29
N ASP A 60 23.92 -2.29 -11.72
CA ASP A 60 22.84 -1.89 -10.82
C ASP A 60 22.24 -3.12 -10.10
N GLY A 61 22.07 -4.25 -10.78
CA GLY A 61 21.62 -5.51 -10.18
C GLY A 61 22.60 -6.03 -9.10
N ILE A 62 23.90 -6.08 -9.40
CA ILE A 62 24.94 -6.48 -8.43
C ILE A 62 24.99 -5.48 -7.26
N SER A 63 24.92 -4.18 -7.53
CA SER A 63 24.92 -3.14 -6.51
C SER A 63 23.75 -3.29 -5.56
N ASN A 64 22.56 -3.55 -6.08
CA ASN A 64 21.34 -3.79 -5.30
C ASN A 64 21.49 -5.07 -4.45
N LEU A 65 21.96 -6.17 -5.04
CA LEU A 65 22.17 -7.43 -4.33
C LEU A 65 23.13 -7.25 -3.16
N VAL A 66 24.28 -6.60 -3.38
CA VAL A 66 25.26 -6.31 -2.32
C VAL A 66 24.66 -5.39 -1.24
N THR A 67 23.91 -4.36 -1.65
CA THR A 67 23.30 -3.41 -0.72
C THR A 67 22.25 -4.07 0.16
N LEU A 68 21.42 -4.95 -0.40
CA LEU A 68 20.39 -5.68 0.35
C LEU A 68 21.02 -6.67 1.35
N ASN A 69 22.14 -7.30 0.99
CA ASN A 69 22.84 -8.30 1.78
C ASN A 69 24.02 -7.74 2.60
N LEU A 70 24.17 -6.41 2.66
CA LEU A 70 25.24 -5.77 3.43
C LEU A 70 25.18 -6.21 4.89
N ALA A 71 26.30 -6.75 5.39
CA ALA A 71 26.42 -7.17 6.78
C ALA A 71 26.03 -6.02 7.73
N ASN A 72 25.12 -6.30 8.67
CA ASN A 72 24.57 -5.31 9.62
C ASN A 72 23.87 -4.11 8.96
N ARG A 73 23.27 -4.28 7.79
CA ARG A 73 22.61 -3.23 7.00
C ARG A 73 21.72 -2.32 7.86
N ASN A 74 20.85 -2.92 8.70
CA ASN A 74 19.93 -2.15 9.55
C ASN A 74 20.64 -1.26 10.58
N GLN A 75 21.82 -1.68 11.04
CA GLN A 75 22.66 -0.86 11.95
C GLN A 75 23.25 0.34 11.20
N TRP A 76 23.69 0.16 9.95
CA TRP A 76 24.17 1.25 9.11
C TRP A 76 23.09 2.26 8.77
N ILE A 77 21.88 1.77 8.46
CA ILE A 77 20.70 2.63 8.25
C ILE A 77 20.40 3.44 9.52
N ASN A 78 20.38 2.82 10.68
CA ASN A 78 20.14 3.50 11.94
C ASN A 78 21.25 4.52 12.27
N LEU A 79 22.51 4.18 12.01
CA LEU A 79 23.62 5.11 12.20
C LEU A 79 23.50 6.35 11.29
N ASN A 80 23.17 6.14 10.02
CA ASN A 80 22.88 7.24 9.09
C ASN A 80 21.70 8.09 9.60
N GLY A 81 20.64 7.43 10.09
CA GLY A 81 19.49 8.13 10.69
C GLY A 81 19.89 9.01 11.89
N ILE A 82 20.78 8.53 12.77
CA ILE A 82 21.31 9.33 13.88
C ILE A 82 22.03 10.58 13.35
N PHE A 83 22.88 10.44 12.34
CA PHE A 83 23.61 11.57 11.75
C PHE A 83 22.66 12.57 11.10
N GLN A 84 21.70 12.11 10.30
CA GLN A 84 20.71 13.00 9.67
C GLN A 84 19.89 13.77 10.71
N LYS A 85 19.43 13.07 11.77
CA LYS A 85 18.71 13.69 12.90
C LYS A 85 19.57 14.71 13.64
N GLY A 86 20.83 14.38 13.90
CA GLY A 86 21.80 15.27 14.57
C GLY A 86 22.11 16.54 13.74
N MET A 87 22.05 16.44 12.41
CA MET A 87 22.20 17.59 11.50
C MET A 87 20.90 18.39 11.32
N GLY A 88 19.78 17.98 11.90
CA GLY A 88 18.47 18.60 11.69
C GLY A 88 17.95 18.48 10.27
N LYS A 89 18.38 17.43 9.52
CA LYS A 89 17.96 17.22 8.13
C LYS A 89 16.48 16.80 8.10
N THR A 90 15.65 17.50 7.30
CA THR A 90 14.21 17.27 7.17
C THR A 90 13.78 16.96 5.73
N GLY A 91 14.56 17.32 4.73
CA GLY A 91 14.33 17.01 3.32
C GLY A 91 15.40 16.12 2.74
N ASP A 92 15.12 15.47 1.62
CA ASP A 92 16.06 14.57 0.92
C ASP A 92 16.73 13.55 1.86
N LEU A 93 15.90 12.94 2.73
CA LEU A 93 16.35 11.95 3.72
C LEU A 93 16.80 10.66 3.04
N GLU A 94 16.04 10.24 2.04
CA GLU A 94 16.35 9.16 1.10
C GLU A 94 15.69 9.53 -0.21
N LYS A 95 16.44 10.03 -1.20
CA LYS A 95 15.90 10.61 -2.44
C LYS A 95 14.86 11.70 -2.12
N ASP A 96 13.63 11.53 -2.61
CA ASP A 96 12.53 12.49 -2.47
C ASP A 96 11.77 12.38 -1.13
N TRP A 97 12.36 11.78 -0.09
CA TRP A 97 11.72 11.55 1.20
C TRP A 97 11.98 12.69 2.17
N TYR A 98 10.97 13.05 2.94
CA TYR A 98 11.03 14.23 3.79
C TYR A 98 10.21 14.08 5.09
N LEU A 99 10.55 14.91 6.07
CA LEU A 99 9.84 15.08 7.31
C LEU A 99 8.96 16.34 7.23
N LEU A 100 7.66 16.17 7.38
CA LEU A 100 6.70 17.27 7.52
C LEU A 100 6.91 18.02 8.83
N LYS A 101 6.42 19.26 8.95
CA LYS A 101 6.51 20.05 10.18
C LYS A 101 5.84 19.40 11.37
N ASN A 102 4.78 18.64 11.15
CA ASN A 102 4.09 17.85 12.17
C ASN A 102 4.83 16.55 12.56
N GLY A 103 6.03 16.32 12.04
CA GLY A 103 6.85 15.16 12.37
C GLY A 103 6.51 13.88 11.62
N MET A 104 5.58 13.92 10.65
CA MET A 104 5.23 12.79 9.80
C MET A 104 6.24 12.62 8.67
N LEU A 105 6.58 11.39 8.32
CA LEU A 105 7.46 11.08 7.20
C LEU A 105 6.64 10.79 5.94
N MET A 106 7.08 11.34 4.79
CA MET A 106 6.45 11.10 3.49
C MET A 106 7.51 11.14 2.38
N TYR A 107 7.14 10.68 1.19
CA TYR A 107 7.90 10.85 -0.04
C TYR A 107 7.09 11.70 -1.02
N SER A 108 7.78 12.54 -1.80
CA SER A 108 7.13 13.46 -2.72
C SER A 108 6.55 12.73 -3.94
N GLN A 109 5.42 13.23 -4.42
CA GLN A 109 4.84 12.80 -5.68
C GLN A 109 5.30 13.73 -6.81
N ASN A 110 5.62 13.13 -7.96
CA ASN A 110 5.96 13.88 -9.16
C ASN A 110 4.73 14.65 -9.68
N LYS A 111 5.03 15.72 -10.43
CA LYS A 111 4.00 16.45 -11.14
C LYS A 111 3.68 15.75 -12.46
N ASP A 112 2.48 15.20 -12.55
CA ASP A 112 1.96 14.69 -13.82
C ASP A 112 1.55 15.86 -14.73
N SER A 113 1.65 15.67 -16.03
CA SER A 113 1.16 16.64 -17.01
C SER A 113 -0.37 16.70 -17.03
N ASP A 114 -0.93 17.81 -17.44
CA ASP A 114 -2.39 17.95 -17.56
C ASP A 114 -2.97 16.97 -18.60
N GLU A 115 -2.18 16.54 -19.60
CA GLU A 115 -2.56 15.52 -20.57
C GLU A 115 -2.65 14.13 -19.93
N GLU A 116 -1.70 13.77 -19.09
CA GLU A 116 -1.73 12.51 -18.32
C GLU A 116 -2.92 12.46 -17.40
N LEU A 117 -3.15 13.51 -16.59
CA LEU A 117 -4.30 13.58 -15.69
C LEU A 117 -5.63 13.49 -16.45
N LYS A 118 -5.72 14.14 -17.62
CA LYS A 118 -6.88 14.03 -18.50
C LYS A 118 -7.06 12.62 -19.04
N LYS A 119 -5.99 11.94 -19.42
CA LYS A 119 -6.00 10.54 -19.86
C LYS A 119 -6.54 9.65 -18.74
N TYR A 120 -6.00 9.79 -17.53
CA TYR A 120 -6.41 8.99 -16.35
C TYR A 120 -7.89 9.23 -16.00
N ALA A 121 -8.31 10.48 -15.92
CA ALA A 121 -9.70 10.82 -15.65
C ALA A 121 -10.65 10.28 -16.72
N ASN A 122 -10.30 10.37 -18.01
CA ASN A 122 -11.12 9.83 -19.10
C ASN A 122 -11.23 8.29 -19.01
N ASN A 123 -10.17 7.59 -18.60
CA ASN A 123 -10.23 6.15 -18.38
C ASN A 123 -11.25 5.80 -17.26
N VAL A 124 -11.29 6.57 -16.19
CA VAL A 124 -12.30 6.41 -15.13
C VAL A 124 -13.70 6.70 -15.67
N VAL A 125 -13.89 7.78 -16.44
CA VAL A 125 -15.18 8.11 -17.08
C VAL A 125 -15.65 6.97 -17.96
N ASN A 126 -14.78 6.43 -18.82
CA ASN A 126 -15.10 5.31 -19.70
C ASN A 126 -15.50 4.06 -18.90
N LEU A 127 -14.79 3.77 -17.80
CA LEU A 127 -15.13 2.64 -16.94
C LEU A 127 -16.47 2.85 -16.25
N SER A 128 -16.78 4.07 -15.76
CA SER A 128 -18.08 4.37 -15.14
C SER A 128 -19.23 4.15 -16.11
N GLN A 129 -19.13 4.70 -17.33
CA GLN A 129 -20.13 4.52 -18.39
C GLN A 129 -20.31 3.06 -18.79
N PHE A 130 -19.19 2.32 -18.83
CA PHE A 130 -19.25 0.90 -19.12
C PHE A 130 -19.95 0.11 -18.02
N ALA A 131 -19.61 0.31 -16.74
CA ALA A 131 -20.28 -0.33 -15.61
C ALA A 131 -21.79 0.00 -15.58
N GLU A 132 -22.14 1.27 -15.78
CA GLU A 132 -23.53 1.74 -15.85
C GLU A 132 -24.32 1.12 -17.02
N SER A 133 -23.66 0.86 -18.14
CA SER A 133 -24.28 0.17 -19.30
C SER A 133 -24.69 -1.29 -19.00
N TYR A 134 -24.08 -1.88 -17.95
CA TYR A 134 -24.45 -3.20 -17.40
C TYR A 134 -25.42 -3.09 -16.22
N GLY A 135 -25.93 -1.89 -15.92
CA GLY A 135 -26.87 -1.66 -14.81
C GLY A 135 -26.21 -1.55 -13.44
N MET A 136 -24.88 -1.56 -13.37
CA MET A 136 -24.13 -1.43 -12.13
C MET A 136 -24.06 0.03 -11.69
N LYS A 137 -23.94 0.27 -10.39
CA LYS A 137 -23.57 1.58 -9.84
C LYS A 137 -22.05 1.76 -9.95
N PHE A 138 -21.62 3.01 -10.05
CA PHE A 138 -20.20 3.36 -10.09
C PHE A 138 -19.89 4.44 -9.06
N LEU A 139 -18.74 4.33 -8.39
CA LEU A 139 -18.23 5.32 -7.45
C LEU A 139 -16.70 5.42 -7.55
N TYR A 140 -16.19 6.62 -7.81
CA TYR A 140 -14.78 6.92 -7.65
C TYR A 140 -14.50 7.50 -6.26
N VAL A 141 -13.54 6.94 -5.56
CA VAL A 141 -13.17 7.31 -4.19
C VAL A 141 -11.72 7.77 -4.18
N GLU A 142 -11.52 9.07 -3.97
CA GLU A 142 -10.21 9.61 -3.65
C GLU A 142 -9.94 9.38 -2.16
N LEU A 143 -9.02 8.49 -1.85
CA LEU A 143 -8.66 8.16 -0.48
C LEU A 143 -7.85 9.29 0.17
N PRO A 144 -7.81 9.37 1.50
CA PRO A 144 -7.16 10.50 2.16
C PRO A 144 -5.64 10.48 1.93
N TYR A 145 -5.05 11.67 1.86
CA TYR A 145 -3.63 11.85 1.67
C TYR A 145 -2.98 12.41 2.95
N LYS A 146 -1.85 11.85 3.32
CA LYS A 146 -1.11 12.23 4.52
C LYS A 146 -0.64 13.67 4.51
N VAL A 147 -0.42 14.22 3.32
CA VAL A 147 -0.05 15.62 3.11
C VAL A 147 -1.30 16.44 2.86
N GLN A 148 -1.58 17.42 3.71
CA GLN A 148 -2.71 18.31 3.56
C GLN A 148 -2.51 19.24 2.34
N ARG A 149 -3.59 19.68 1.67
CA ARG A 149 -3.53 20.57 0.49
C ARG A 149 -2.82 21.90 0.75
N ASP A 150 -3.01 22.43 1.95
CA ASP A 150 -2.38 23.65 2.47
C ASP A 150 -1.18 23.35 3.40
N GLY A 151 -0.69 22.11 3.37
CA GLY A 151 0.41 21.65 4.18
C GLY A 151 1.74 22.29 3.83
N GLU A 152 2.57 22.54 4.85
CA GLU A 152 3.88 23.10 4.65
C GLU A 152 4.93 22.00 4.44
N TYR A 153 5.56 22.04 3.29
CA TYR A 153 6.67 21.15 2.91
C TYR A 153 8.02 21.71 3.36
N PRO A 154 9.03 20.86 3.57
CA PRO A 154 10.41 21.33 3.66
C PRO A 154 10.82 22.05 2.39
N THR A 155 11.61 23.12 2.53
CA THR A 155 12.11 23.89 1.38
C THR A 155 12.87 22.98 0.41
N GLY A 156 12.51 23.03 -0.87
CA GLY A 156 13.19 22.29 -1.94
C GLY A 156 12.67 20.87 -2.20
N VAL A 157 11.61 20.43 -1.51
CA VAL A 157 10.97 19.13 -1.75
C VAL A 157 9.50 19.37 -2.13
N PRO A 158 9.18 19.60 -3.41
CA PRO A 158 7.79 19.80 -3.85
C PRO A 158 7.06 18.45 -3.86
N ASP A 159 5.80 18.46 -3.41
CA ASP A 159 4.89 17.32 -3.52
C ASP A 159 3.67 17.72 -4.35
N TYR A 160 3.35 16.91 -5.34
CA TYR A 160 2.26 17.18 -6.27
C TYR A 160 1.07 16.20 -6.14
N GLY A 161 1.05 15.33 -5.14
CA GLY A 161 -0.01 14.33 -4.96
C GLY A 161 -1.41 14.95 -4.93
N ASN A 162 -1.62 15.97 -4.09
CA ASN A 162 -2.91 16.68 -4.03
C ASN A 162 -3.26 17.36 -5.35
N ARG A 163 -2.31 18.04 -6.00
CA ARG A 163 -2.55 18.72 -7.29
C ARG A 163 -2.96 17.73 -8.37
N ASN A 164 -2.32 16.58 -8.44
CA ASN A 164 -2.64 15.55 -9.42
C ASN A 164 -4.04 14.98 -9.17
N ALA A 165 -4.36 14.65 -7.92
CA ALA A 165 -5.69 14.17 -7.54
C ALA A 165 -6.78 15.22 -7.79
N ASP A 166 -6.54 16.50 -7.48
CA ASP A 166 -7.49 17.59 -7.76
C ASP A 166 -7.77 17.72 -9.26
N GLY A 167 -6.74 17.59 -10.12
CA GLY A 167 -6.90 17.62 -11.58
C GLY A 167 -7.76 16.47 -12.11
N ILE A 168 -7.63 15.26 -11.56
CA ILE A 168 -8.51 14.14 -11.90
C ILE A 168 -9.94 14.40 -11.41
N MET A 169 -10.10 14.78 -10.13
CA MET A 169 -11.41 15.01 -9.51
C MET A 169 -12.21 16.09 -10.24
N GLU A 170 -11.57 17.19 -10.66
CA GLU A 170 -12.22 18.26 -11.43
C GLU A 170 -12.85 17.72 -12.73
N ILE A 171 -12.11 16.89 -13.46
CA ILE A 171 -12.62 16.30 -14.71
C ILE A 171 -13.76 15.32 -14.42
N LEU A 172 -13.62 14.45 -13.42
CA LEU A 172 -14.69 13.49 -13.05
C LEU A 172 -15.98 14.20 -12.66
N LEU A 173 -15.90 15.25 -11.86
CA LEU A 173 -17.06 16.09 -11.48
C LEU A 173 -17.69 16.75 -12.69
N SER A 174 -16.89 17.30 -13.62
CA SER A 174 -17.39 17.91 -14.86
C SER A 174 -18.14 16.93 -15.77
N LYS A 175 -17.84 15.63 -15.63
CA LYS A 175 -18.49 14.52 -16.36
C LYS A 175 -19.59 13.83 -15.57
N SER A 176 -19.98 14.39 -14.42
CA SER A 176 -21.03 13.86 -13.55
C SER A 176 -20.77 12.42 -13.04
N VAL A 177 -19.52 12.00 -12.98
CA VAL A 177 -19.16 10.74 -12.34
C VAL A 177 -19.44 10.86 -10.83
N GLN A 178 -20.02 9.83 -10.24
CA GLN A 178 -20.20 9.80 -8.79
C GLN A 178 -18.84 9.70 -8.10
N THR A 179 -18.57 10.65 -7.21
CA THR A 179 -17.28 10.74 -6.52
C THR A 179 -17.45 10.87 -5.01
N MET A 180 -16.38 10.51 -4.29
CA MET A 180 -16.20 10.76 -2.87
C MET A 180 -14.74 11.15 -2.63
N ASP A 181 -14.50 12.31 -2.00
CA ASP A 181 -13.15 12.76 -1.66
C ASP A 181 -12.97 12.75 -0.14
N PHE A 182 -12.17 11.82 0.35
CA PHE A 182 -11.88 11.71 1.78
C PHE A 182 -11.00 12.84 2.30
N ARG A 183 -10.25 13.52 1.44
CA ARG A 183 -9.43 14.67 1.83
C ARG A 183 -10.31 15.84 2.29
N ASP A 184 -11.44 16.06 1.58
CA ASP A 184 -12.43 17.05 1.97
C ASP A 184 -13.19 16.63 3.23
N ILE A 185 -13.59 15.37 3.32
CA ILE A 185 -14.34 14.85 4.48
C ILE A 185 -13.49 14.93 5.76
N MET A 186 -12.19 14.60 5.69
CA MET A 186 -11.28 14.75 6.83
C MET A 186 -11.16 16.22 7.25
N LYS A 187 -11.01 17.13 6.29
CA LYS A 187 -10.93 18.58 6.53
C LYS A 187 -12.22 19.09 7.19
N ASP A 188 -13.39 18.76 6.64
CA ASP A 188 -14.68 19.20 7.14
C ASP A 188 -14.98 18.70 8.56
N LYS A 189 -14.47 17.52 8.90
CA LYS A 189 -14.60 16.91 10.22
C LYS A 189 -13.49 17.26 11.20
N ASN A 190 -12.50 18.06 10.78
CA ASN A 190 -11.31 18.40 11.55
C ASN A 190 -10.56 17.15 12.08
N ILE A 191 -10.39 16.14 11.20
CA ILE A 191 -9.62 14.93 11.53
C ILE A 191 -8.15 15.19 11.28
N GLU A 192 -7.36 15.08 12.35
CA GLU A 192 -5.93 15.38 12.31
C GLU A 192 -5.13 14.26 11.61
N THR A 193 -4.16 14.66 10.80
CA THR A 193 -3.31 13.73 10.04
C THR A 193 -2.49 12.83 10.97
N GLU A 194 -1.98 13.38 12.07
CA GLU A 194 -1.14 12.67 13.05
C GLU A 194 -1.91 11.55 13.78
N GLU A 195 -3.21 11.74 13.94
CA GLU A 195 -4.08 10.72 14.53
C GLU A 195 -4.47 9.65 13.51
N SER A 196 -4.50 10.00 12.22
CA SER A 196 -5.07 9.20 11.14
C SER A 196 -4.05 8.33 10.42
N PHE A 197 -2.78 8.76 10.34
CA PHE A 197 -1.75 8.06 9.57
C PHE A 197 -0.62 7.56 10.48
N PHE A 198 0.09 6.55 9.99
CA PHE A 198 1.36 6.15 10.60
C PHE A 198 2.43 7.19 10.32
N ARG A 199 3.25 7.49 11.31
CA ARG A 199 4.36 8.43 11.15
C ARG A 199 5.42 7.91 10.18
N THR A 200 5.74 6.61 10.29
CA THR A 200 6.87 5.97 9.61
C THR A 200 6.49 5.31 8.28
N ASP A 201 5.23 5.45 7.85
CA ASP A 201 4.68 4.84 6.63
C ASP A 201 3.71 5.81 5.93
N GLN A 202 3.43 5.61 4.64
CA GLN A 202 2.46 6.42 3.91
C GLN A 202 1.01 6.09 4.27
N HIS A 203 0.74 4.89 4.77
CA HIS A 203 -0.60 4.40 5.00
C HIS A 203 -1.27 5.03 6.22
N TRP A 204 -2.58 5.01 6.20
CA TRP A 204 -3.43 5.31 7.35
C TRP A 204 -3.40 4.19 8.39
N LYS A 205 -3.86 4.51 9.59
CA LYS A 205 -4.04 3.55 10.68
C LYS A 205 -5.32 2.73 10.48
N PRO A 206 -5.42 1.51 11.05
CA PRO A 206 -6.63 0.69 10.94
C PRO A 206 -7.89 1.36 11.52
N GLU A 207 -7.76 2.21 12.54
CA GLU A 207 -8.87 2.98 13.11
C GLU A 207 -9.43 3.98 12.08
N THR A 208 -8.55 4.58 11.28
CA THR A 208 -8.96 5.48 10.20
C THR A 208 -9.64 4.71 9.07
N ALA A 209 -9.15 3.51 8.75
CA ALA A 209 -9.79 2.65 7.75
C ALA A 209 -11.19 2.19 8.20
N LEU A 210 -11.38 1.86 9.48
CA LEU A 210 -12.71 1.58 10.06
C LEU A 210 -13.65 2.78 9.90
N TRP A 211 -13.19 3.99 10.26
CA TRP A 211 -13.97 5.21 10.08
C TRP A 211 -14.31 5.43 8.60
N ALA A 212 -13.33 5.25 7.70
CA ALA A 212 -13.53 5.43 6.26
C ALA A 212 -14.53 4.44 5.67
N ALA A 213 -14.53 3.17 6.11
CA ALA A 213 -15.53 2.19 5.71
C ALA A 213 -16.95 2.62 6.10
N GLY A 214 -17.10 3.22 7.28
CA GLY A 214 -18.37 3.79 7.74
C GLY A 214 -18.84 4.98 6.89
N GLU A 215 -17.96 5.90 6.53
CA GLU A 215 -18.29 7.03 5.66
C GLU A 215 -18.59 6.55 4.22
N LEU A 216 -17.84 5.56 3.73
CA LEU A 216 -18.09 4.95 2.42
C LEU A 216 -19.46 4.27 2.39
N SER A 217 -19.85 3.55 3.46
CA SER A 217 -21.20 2.96 3.56
C SER A 217 -22.32 4.00 3.49
N LYS A 218 -22.15 5.17 4.14
CA LYS A 218 -23.10 6.29 3.99
C LYS A 218 -23.20 6.80 2.55
N LYS A 219 -22.05 6.89 1.87
CA LYS A 219 -22.04 7.34 0.46
C LYS A 219 -22.71 6.31 -0.44
N LEU A 220 -22.49 5.02 -0.20
CA LEU A 220 -23.11 3.94 -0.95
C LEU A 220 -24.64 3.97 -0.81
N ALA A 221 -25.18 4.29 0.36
CA ALA A 221 -26.62 4.47 0.56
C ALA A 221 -27.23 5.67 -0.24
N GLN A 222 -26.41 6.60 -0.69
CA GLN A 222 -26.81 7.69 -1.58
C GLN A 222 -26.74 7.30 -3.07
N VAL A 223 -25.82 6.41 -3.42
CA VAL A 223 -25.56 5.98 -4.80
C VAL A 223 -26.42 4.79 -5.20
N ASP A 224 -26.66 3.87 -4.28
CA ASP A 224 -27.44 2.64 -4.48
C ASP A 224 -28.64 2.61 -3.54
N SER A 225 -29.85 2.68 -4.09
CA SER A 225 -31.11 2.66 -3.32
C SER A 225 -31.37 1.35 -2.57
N GLU A 226 -30.72 0.27 -2.98
CA GLU A 226 -30.80 -1.04 -2.31
C GLU A 226 -29.83 -1.15 -1.13
N TRP A 227 -28.88 -0.22 -1.01
CA TRP A 227 -27.93 -0.19 0.11
C TRP A 227 -28.56 0.54 1.31
N LYS A 228 -28.47 -0.08 2.47
CA LYS A 228 -28.88 0.51 3.75
C LYS A 228 -27.67 0.90 4.58
N ASP A 229 -27.74 2.05 5.21
CA ASP A 229 -26.75 2.50 6.17
C ASP A 229 -26.97 1.83 7.53
N TYR A 230 -25.89 1.40 8.17
CA TYR A 230 -25.86 0.74 9.47
C TYR A 230 -24.97 1.52 10.45
N PRO A 231 -25.54 2.53 11.15
CA PRO A 231 -24.80 3.39 12.07
C PRO A 231 -24.11 2.65 13.21
N GLU A 232 -24.66 1.52 13.65
CA GLU A 232 -24.11 0.67 14.70
C GLU A 232 -22.72 0.15 14.38
N TYR A 233 -22.39 -0.08 13.11
CA TYR A 233 -21.06 -0.53 12.69
C TYR A 233 -20.02 0.60 12.71
N ARG A 234 -20.42 1.83 12.96
CA ARG A 234 -19.53 2.98 13.19
C ARG A 234 -19.32 3.28 14.66
N ASN A 235 -20.06 2.63 15.55
CA ASN A 235 -19.94 2.85 16.97
C ASN A 235 -18.66 2.15 17.51
N SER A 236 -17.70 2.92 18.00
CA SER A 236 -16.45 2.41 18.55
C SER A 236 -16.64 1.41 19.69
N ASN A 237 -17.75 1.49 20.42
CA ASN A 237 -18.09 0.54 21.49
C ASN A 237 -18.37 -0.88 20.98
N ASN A 238 -18.58 -1.05 19.67
CA ASN A 238 -18.79 -2.34 19.03
C ASN A 238 -17.47 -2.97 18.57
N TYR A 239 -16.33 -2.40 18.97
CA TYR A 239 -15.00 -2.92 18.65
C TYR A 239 -14.14 -2.98 19.90
N ARG A 240 -13.40 -4.06 20.07
CA ARG A 240 -12.26 -4.10 20.98
C ARG A 240 -11.02 -3.61 20.22
N ILE A 241 -10.15 -2.90 20.91
CA ILE A 241 -8.88 -2.49 20.31
C ILE A 241 -7.79 -3.43 20.80
N GLU A 242 -7.11 -4.08 19.87
CA GLU A 242 -5.90 -4.84 20.13
C GLU A 242 -4.69 -3.92 19.97
N TYR A 243 -3.99 -3.66 21.08
CA TYR A 243 -2.91 -2.67 21.14
C TYR A 243 -1.55 -3.33 20.93
N HIS A 244 -0.77 -2.84 19.97
CA HIS A 244 0.61 -3.24 19.72
C HIS A 244 1.52 -2.01 19.77
N SER A 245 2.02 -1.68 20.95
CA SER A 245 2.85 -0.48 21.16
C SER A 245 4.24 -0.62 20.56
N ASN A 246 4.70 0.42 19.85
CA ASN A 246 6.03 0.50 19.21
C ASN A 246 6.36 -0.71 18.33
N LEU A 247 5.38 -1.28 17.67
CA LEU A 247 5.57 -2.47 16.83
C LEU A 247 5.94 -2.09 15.39
N PHE A 248 5.30 -1.08 14.81
CA PHE A 248 5.36 -0.80 13.38
C PHE A 248 6.51 0.14 13.01
N LEU A 249 7.36 -0.31 12.11
CA LEU A 249 8.31 0.52 11.38
C LEU A 249 7.95 0.39 9.90
N GLY A 250 7.26 1.40 9.38
CA GLY A 250 6.78 1.39 8.01
C GLY A 250 7.88 1.47 6.96
N ALA A 251 7.48 1.40 5.69
CA ALA A 251 8.41 1.36 4.56
C ALA A 251 9.38 2.55 4.56
N ILE A 252 8.89 3.75 4.89
CA ILE A 252 9.70 4.97 5.00
C ILE A 252 10.68 4.85 6.18
N GLY A 253 10.17 4.42 7.34
CA GLY A 253 10.98 4.25 8.54
C GLY A 253 12.09 3.22 8.38
N LYS A 254 11.85 2.12 7.64
CA LYS A 254 12.86 1.10 7.35
C LYS A 254 14.03 1.63 6.52
N LYS A 255 13.77 2.56 5.63
CA LYS A 255 14.80 3.17 4.76
C LYS A 255 15.62 4.24 5.46
N ILE A 256 14.97 5.03 6.33
CA ILE A 256 15.61 6.15 7.05
C ILE A 256 16.23 5.68 8.36
N GLY A 257 15.72 4.59 8.94
CA GLY A 257 16.15 4.02 10.21
C GLY A 257 15.26 4.42 11.39
N SER A 258 15.01 3.47 12.27
CA SER A 258 14.20 3.67 13.47
C SER A 258 14.79 4.70 14.46
N ALA A 259 16.11 4.92 14.41
CA ALA A 259 16.77 5.94 15.21
C ALA A 259 16.38 7.39 14.81
N TYR A 260 16.08 7.60 13.53
CA TYR A 260 15.52 8.87 13.03
C TYR A 260 13.99 8.87 13.16
N ALA A 261 13.35 7.86 12.57
CA ALA A 261 11.91 7.80 12.37
C ALA A 261 11.13 7.49 13.67
N GLY A 262 11.71 6.78 14.64
CA GLY A 262 10.96 6.15 15.71
C GLY A 262 10.21 4.91 15.22
N LYS A 263 9.20 4.50 15.96
CA LYS A 263 8.25 3.44 15.59
C LYS A 263 6.84 3.92 15.89
N ASP A 264 5.87 3.36 15.22
CA ASP A 264 4.45 3.60 15.45
C ASP A 264 3.84 2.48 16.31
N ASP A 265 2.78 2.82 17.03
CA ASP A 265 1.83 1.85 17.56
C ASP A 265 0.98 1.30 16.40
N PHE A 266 0.60 0.02 16.50
CA PHE A 266 -0.27 -0.63 15.53
C PHE A 266 -1.51 -1.17 16.26
N ASN A 267 -2.57 -0.37 16.28
CA ASN A 267 -3.80 -0.71 16.97
C ASN A 267 -4.80 -1.29 15.96
N MET A 268 -5.43 -2.41 16.35
CA MET A 268 -6.38 -3.11 15.49
C MET A 268 -7.78 -3.09 16.12
N PRO A 269 -8.75 -2.35 15.56
CA PRO A 269 -10.16 -2.48 15.91
C PRO A 269 -10.72 -3.82 15.43
N ILE A 270 -11.13 -4.67 16.36
CA ILE A 270 -11.74 -5.98 16.09
C ILE A 270 -13.21 -5.93 16.49
N PRO A 271 -14.18 -6.22 15.59
CA PRO A 271 -15.58 -6.22 15.93
C PRO A 271 -15.91 -7.26 17.00
N ILE A 272 -16.77 -6.88 17.97
CA ILE A 272 -17.22 -7.77 19.06
C ILE A 272 -18.60 -8.38 18.78
N PHE A 273 -19.24 -8.01 17.68
CA PHE A 273 -20.50 -8.59 17.24
C PHE A 273 -20.25 -9.80 16.32
N GLU A 274 -21.23 -10.69 16.28
CA GLU A 274 -21.13 -11.91 15.46
C GLU A 274 -20.99 -11.58 13.98
N ASN A 275 -20.04 -12.22 13.34
CA ASN A 275 -19.80 -12.19 11.92
C ASN A 275 -19.17 -13.51 11.48
N THR A 276 -19.47 -13.92 10.25
CA THR A 276 -18.86 -15.11 9.64
C THR A 276 -18.45 -14.75 8.22
N ILE A 277 -17.16 -14.67 8.04
CA ILE A 277 -16.55 -14.16 6.82
C ILE A 277 -15.67 -15.25 6.22
N ARG A 278 -15.80 -15.46 4.90
CA ARG A 278 -14.85 -16.22 4.12
C ARG A 278 -13.98 -15.28 3.32
N TYR A 279 -12.67 -15.35 3.51
CA TYR A 279 -11.66 -14.61 2.77
C TYR A 279 -10.84 -15.56 1.90
N ARG A 280 -10.71 -15.23 0.61
CA ARG A 280 -10.01 -16.05 -0.37
C ARG A 280 -9.09 -15.22 -1.24
N VAL A 281 -7.85 -15.71 -1.42
CA VAL A 281 -6.93 -15.24 -2.45
C VAL A 281 -6.67 -16.42 -3.39
N PRO A 282 -7.33 -16.45 -4.56
CA PRO A 282 -7.12 -17.53 -5.52
C PRO A 282 -5.74 -17.36 -6.19
N ARG A 283 -4.84 -18.30 -5.93
CA ARG A 283 -3.51 -18.41 -6.55
C ARG A 283 -3.35 -19.81 -7.13
N GLN A 284 -2.40 -20.02 -8.03
CA GLN A 284 -2.08 -21.36 -8.54
C GLN A 284 -1.44 -22.23 -7.45
N GLU A 285 -0.55 -21.62 -6.65
CA GLU A 285 0.09 -22.21 -5.49
C GLU A 285 -0.22 -21.35 -4.26
N ASP A 286 -0.28 -21.94 -3.07
CA ASP A 286 -0.50 -21.28 -1.78
C ASP A 286 -1.73 -20.35 -1.73
N SER A 287 -2.87 -20.83 -2.22
CA SER A 287 -4.13 -20.12 -2.11
C SER A 287 -4.54 -19.89 -0.66
N ILE A 288 -4.92 -18.66 -0.32
CA ILE A 288 -5.52 -18.35 0.99
C ILE A 288 -7.02 -18.68 0.90
N ASP A 289 -7.53 -19.44 1.85
CA ASP A 289 -8.97 -19.69 2.03
C ASP A 289 -9.24 -19.83 3.54
N ARG A 290 -9.69 -18.76 4.16
CA ARG A 290 -9.95 -18.68 5.59
C ARG A 290 -11.44 -18.42 5.81
N THR A 291 -12.04 -19.10 6.78
CA THR A 291 -13.44 -18.90 7.18
C THR A 291 -13.52 -18.80 8.70
N GLY A 292 -14.17 -17.78 9.21
CA GLY A 292 -14.35 -17.53 10.62
C GLY A 292 -14.87 -16.12 10.90
N ASP A 293 -14.60 -15.64 12.09
CA ASP A 293 -14.83 -14.24 12.45
C ASP A 293 -13.85 -13.30 11.73
N PHE A 294 -14.01 -12.01 11.93
CA PHE A 294 -13.17 -10.97 11.32
C PHE A 294 -11.66 -11.24 11.51
N GLU A 295 -11.28 -11.61 12.73
CA GLU A 295 -9.87 -11.85 13.07
C GLU A 295 -9.33 -13.09 12.35
N THR A 296 -10.06 -14.19 12.39
CA THR A 296 -9.70 -15.42 11.68
C THR A 296 -9.60 -15.22 10.17
N ALA A 297 -10.52 -14.45 9.59
CA ALA A 297 -10.57 -14.23 8.15
C ALA A 297 -9.43 -13.32 7.67
N PHE A 298 -9.17 -12.20 8.36
CA PHE A 298 -8.34 -11.13 7.81
C PHE A 298 -6.99 -10.95 8.49
N ILE A 299 -6.78 -11.45 9.73
CA ILE A 299 -5.55 -11.13 10.47
C ILE A 299 -4.51 -12.24 10.35
N GLU A 300 -3.34 -11.86 9.83
CA GLU A 300 -2.14 -12.71 9.75
C GLU A 300 -1.20 -12.40 10.92
N SER A 301 -1.26 -13.19 11.98
CA SER A 301 -0.52 -12.97 13.22
C SER A 301 1.01 -13.05 13.05
N ASN A 302 1.50 -13.73 12.02
CA ASN A 302 2.93 -13.77 11.71
C ASN A 302 3.50 -12.38 11.39
N ASN A 303 2.67 -11.47 10.87
CA ASN A 303 3.04 -10.09 10.57
C ASN A 303 2.98 -9.15 11.79
N LEU A 304 2.61 -9.66 12.96
CA LEU A 304 2.63 -8.94 14.26
C LEU A 304 3.88 -9.25 15.10
N LYS A 305 4.90 -9.89 14.53
CA LYS A 305 6.15 -10.19 15.23
C LYS A 305 7.02 -8.94 15.38
N ASN A 306 7.69 -8.81 16.53
CA ASN A 306 8.57 -7.68 16.82
C ASN A 306 9.95 -7.83 16.11
N ASP A 307 9.94 -7.81 14.78
CA ASP A 307 11.14 -7.64 13.95
C ASP A 307 10.86 -6.55 12.90
N PRO A 308 10.90 -5.27 13.30
CA PRO A 308 10.36 -4.17 12.51
C PRO A 308 11.08 -3.92 11.19
N PHE A 309 12.32 -4.44 11.00
CA PHE A 309 13.01 -4.32 9.72
C PHE A 309 12.66 -5.44 8.73
N LYS A 310 12.27 -6.62 9.23
CA LYS A 310 11.95 -7.79 8.38
C LYS A 310 10.45 -7.92 8.14
N VAL A 311 9.65 -7.73 9.20
CA VAL A 311 8.20 -7.93 9.15
C VAL A 311 7.51 -6.68 8.59
N ASN A 312 6.57 -6.87 7.68
CA ASN A 312 5.65 -5.82 7.25
C ASN A 312 4.37 -5.88 8.10
N THR A 313 4.32 -5.14 9.21
CA THR A 313 3.17 -5.17 10.12
C THR A 313 1.87 -4.70 9.46
N TYR A 314 1.91 -3.82 8.44
CA TYR A 314 0.71 -3.43 7.71
C TYR A 314 0.06 -4.63 6.99
N ALA A 315 0.87 -5.60 6.56
CA ALA A 315 0.40 -6.86 5.99
C ALA A 315 -0.21 -7.83 7.03
N ALA A 316 -0.34 -7.42 8.31
CA ALA A 316 -1.19 -8.15 9.26
C ALA A 316 -2.65 -8.19 8.78
N TYR A 317 -3.10 -7.19 8.03
CA TYR A 317 -4.37 -7.25 7.33
C TYR A 317 -4.20 -7.95 5.98
N CYS A 318 -5.01 -8.98 5.75
CA CYS A 318 -5.15 -9.70 4.49
C CYS A 318 -3.87 -10.38 3.97
N ASP A 319 -2.80 -10.47 4.76
CA ASP A 319 -1.46 -10.89 4.32
C ASP A 319 -0.87 -9.98 3.23
N GLY A 320 -1.28 -8.71 3.21
CA GLY A 320 -0.78 -7.67 2.31
C GLY A 320 -1.52 -7.53 0.99
N ASP A 321 -0.80 -7.14 -0.06
CA ASP A 321 -1.37 -6.88 -1.38
C ASP A 321 -1.48 -8.16 -2.22
N HIS A 322 -2.63 -8.35 -2.85
CA HIS A 322 -2.89 -9.46 -3.77
C HIS A 322 -3.50 -8.95 -5.07
N ASN A 323 -3.24 -9.67 -6.16
CA ASN A 323 -3.80 -9.34 -7.48
C ASN A 323 -5.32 -9.35 -7.49
N LYS A 324 -5.92 -10.33 -6.79
CA LYS A 324 -7.37 -10.49 -6.63
C LYS A 324 -7.68 -11.12 -5.29
N GLU A 325 -8.66 -10.57 -4.58
CA GLU A 325 -9.18 -11.11 -3.33
C GLU A 325 -10.70 -11.26 -3.45
N GLN A 326 -11.26 -12.20 -2.72
CA GLN A 326 -12.70 -12.46 -2.66
C GLN A 326 -13.13 -12.61 -1.20
N VAL A 327 -14.11 -11.83 -0.82
CA VAL A 327 -14.73 -11.88 0.51
C VAL A 327 -16.19 -12.22 0.36
N THR A 328 -16.67 -13.13 1.21
CA THR A 328 -18.09 -13.41 1.37
C THR A 328 -18.44 -13.31 2.85
N ASN A 329 -19.43 -12.48 3.18
CA ASN A 329 -20.02 -12.35 4.51
C ASN A 329 -21.52 -12.61 4.43
N GLU A 330 -21.94 -13.82 4.76
CA GLU A 330 -23.36 -14.21 4.72
C GLU A 330 -24.22 -13.50 5.77
N SER A 331 -23.59 -13.00 6.85
CA SER A 331 -24.25 -12.24 7.91
C SER A 331 -24.34 -10.74 7.64
N ALA A 332 -23.77 -10.28 6.51
CA ALA A 332 -23.80 -8.85 6.18
C ALA A 332 -25.22 -8.32 5.96
N PRO A 333 -25.50 -7.09 6.43
CA PRO A 333 -26.82 -6.50 6.33
C PRO A 333 -27.23 -6.14 4.89
N ASN A 334 -26.26 -5.82 4.02
CA ASN A 334 -26.51 -5.56 2.61
C ASN A 334 -26.14 -6.76 1.76
N GLN A 335 -27.11 -7.34 1.06
CA GLN A 335 -26.91 -8.48 0.15
C GLN A 335 -26.43 -7.96 -1.22
N ARG A 336 -25.30 -7.24 -1.24
CA ARG A 336 -24.76 -6.57 -2.42
C ARG A 336 -23.39 -7.15 -2.78
N ASN A 337 -23.03 -7.06 -4.06
CA ASN A 337 -21.78 -7.52 -4.63
C ASN A 337 -20.96 -6.32 -5.11
N ILE A 338 -19.81 -6.09 -4.52
CA ILE A 338 -18.90 -4.98 -4.85
C ILE A 338 -17.70 -5.51 -5.63
N LEU A 339 -17.38 -4.85 -6.73
CA LEU A 339 -16.06 -4.89 -7.35
C LEU A 339 -15.27 -3.66 -6.88
N LEU A 340 -14.20 -3.87 -6.09
CA LEU A 340 -13.33 -2.83 -5.57
C LEU A 340 -11.99 -2.86 -6.31
N ILE A 341 -11.76 -1.88 -7.18
CA ILE A 341 -10.46 -1.64 -7.84
C ILE A 341 -9.67 -0.75 -6.90
N ARG A 342 -8.51 -1.21 -6.45
CA ARG A 342 -7.91 -0.69 -5.23
C ARG A 342 -6.38 -0.53 -5.30
N ASP A 343 -5.83 0.23 -4.38
CA ASP A 343 -4.41 0.24 -3.98
C ASP A 343 -4.21 -0.39 -2.59
N SER A 344 -2.98 -0.30 -2.05
CA SER A 344 -2.62 -0.88 -0.76
C SER A 344 -3.36 -0.30 0.46
N PHE A 345 -3.93 0.90 0.37
CA PHE A 345 -4.75 1.44 1.45
C PHE A 345 -5.98 0.57 1.75
N SER A 346 -6.48 -0.09 0.73
CA SER A 346 -7.65 -0.96 0.87
C SER A 346 -7.34 -2.31 1.54
N CYS A 347 -6.09 -2.65 1.83
CA CYS A 347 -5.76 -3.80 2.69
C CYS A 347 -6.46 -3.70 4.06
N THR A 348 -6.58 -2.49 4.60
CA THR A 348 -7.29 -2.23 5.86
C THR A 348 -8.74 -1.77 5.65
N LEU A 349 -9.07 -1.11 4.52
CA LEU A 349 -10.44 -0.66 4.23
C LEU A 349 -11.39 -1.83 3.93
N MET A 350 -10.96 -2.75 3.07
CA MET A 350 -11.79 -3.85 2.57
C MET A 350 -12.31 -4.74 3.70
N PRO A 351 -11.53 -5.15 4.72
CA PRO A 351 -12.03 -5.90 5.86
C PRO A 351 -13.19 -5.23 6.59
N TYR A 352 -13.11 -3.92 6.84
CA TYR A 352 -14.18 -3.20 7.52
C TYR A 352 -15.38 -2.96 6.60
N LEU A 353 -15.17 -2.74 5.30
CA LEU A 353 -16.27 -2.64 4.33
C LEU A 353 -17.02 -3.98 4.20
N ALA A 354 -16.33 -5.11 4.34
CA ALA A 354 -16.92 -6.44 4.32
C ALA A 354 -17.93 -6.70 5.45
N LEU A 355 -17.89 -5.92 6.53
CA LEU A 355 -18.92 -5.98 7.57
C LEU A 355 -20.28 -5.50 7.06
N TYR A 356 -20.30 -4.63 6.06
CA TYR A 356 -21.52 -3.99 5.52
C TYR A 356 -22.13 -4.75 4.34
N THR A 357 -21.36 -5.55 3.61
CA THR A 357 -21.82 -6.13 2.33
C THR A 357 -21.48 -7.61 2.20
N LYS A 358 -22.33 -8.33 1.45
CA LYS A 358 -22.20 -9.78 1.28
C LYS A 358 -20.94 -10.17 0.54
N ASN A 359 -20.69 -9.59 -0.62
CA ASN A 359 -19.53 -9.98 -1.42
C ASN A 359 -18.69 -8.76 -1.81
N ILE A 360 -17.37 -8.91 -1.68
CA ILE A 360 -16.38 -7.99 -2.25
C ILE A 360 -15.40 -8.81 -3.08
N THR A 361 -15.18 -8.40 -4.32
CA THR A 361 -13.99 -8.81 -5.06
C THR A 361 -13.08 -7.61 -5.22
N THR A 362 -11.80 -7.75 -4.90
CA THR A 362 -10.81 -6.70 -5.13
C THR A 362 -9.96 -7.00 -6.34
N LEU A 363 -9.53 -5.96 -7.06
CA LEU A 363 -8.50 -6.02 -8.09
C LEU A 363 -7.46 -4.94 -7.81
N ASP A 364 -6.21 -5.36 -7.63
CA ASP A 364 -5.05 -4.45 -7.58
C ASP A 364 -4.37 -4.45 -8.94
N LEU A 365 -4.49 -3.38 -9.69
CA LEU A 365 -4.01 -3.33 -11.08
C LEU A 365 -2.48 -3.32 -11.20
N ARG A 366 -1.76 -3.09 -10.11
CA ARG A 366 -0.31 -3.28 -10.06
C ARG A 366 0.07 -4.76 -10.21
N LEU A 367 -0.80 -5.66 -9.72
CA LEU A 367 -0.59 -7.10 -9.65
C LEU A 367 -1.53 -7.89 -10.57
N TYR A 368 -2.72 -7.37 -10.86
CA TYR A 368 -3.72 -8.04 -11.71
C TYR A 368 -3.46 -7.79 -13.18
N LYS A 369 -2.85 -8.76 -13.87
CA LYS A 369 -2.38 -8.63 -15.26
C LYS A 369 -3.06 -9.62 -16.23
N THR A 370 -3.91 -10.51 -15.71
CA THR A 370 -4.42 -11.65 -16.50
C THR A 370 -5.57 -11.29 -17.42
N LYS A 371 -6.36 -10.27 -17.09
CA LYS A 371 -7.54 -9.83 -17.86
C LYS A 371 -7.77 -8.34 -17.65
N THR A 372 -8.49 -7.71 -18.56
CA THR A 372 -8.93 -6.33 -18.37
C THR A 372 -10.04 -6.24 -17.30
N VAL A 373 -10.19 -5.07 -16.69
CA VAL A 373 -11.33 -4.79 -15.79
C VAL A 373 -12.66 -4.92 -16.56
N TYR A 374 -12.68 -4.48 -17.81
CA TYR A 374 -13.85 -4.60 -18.69
C TYR A 374 -14.26 -6.06 -18.91
N ASP A 375 -13.29 -6.96 -19.12
CA ASP A 375 -13.57 -8.40 -19.26
C ASP A 375 -14.02 -9.01 -17.94
N TYR A 376 -13.52 -8.51 -16.82
CA TYR A 376 -13.98 -8.94 -15.51
C TYR A 376 -15.46 -8.58 -15.32
N ILE A 377 -15.85 -7.34 -15.56
CA ILE A 377 -17.24 -6.86 -15.46
C ILE A 377 -18.17 -7.66 -16.38
N ARG A 378 -17.79 -7.88 -17.67
CA ARG A 378 -18.61 -8.67 -18.60
C ARG A 378 -18.95 -10.07 -18.11
N ARG A 379 -18.02 -10.70 -17.37
CA ARG A 379 -18.16 -12.09 -16.89
C ARG A 379 -18.84 -12.20 -15.54
N HIS A 380 -19.04 -11.08 -14.85
CA HIS A 380 -19.65 -11.03 -13.53
C HIS A 380 -20.83 -10.02 -13.50
N PRO A 381 -21.94 -10.37 -14.22
CA PRO A 381 -23.10 -9.50 -14.29
C PRO A 381 -23.87 -9.38 -12.96
N ASP A 382 -23.48 -10.16 -11.97
CA ASP A 382 -23.95 -10.13 -10.59
C ASP A 382 -23.34 -9.02 -9.75
N ILE A 383 -22.35 -8.28 -10.27
CA ILE A 383 -21.79 -7.09 -9.60
C ILE A 383 -22.85 -5.99 -9.57
N ASP A 384 -23.12 -5.47 -8.39
CA ASP A 384 -24.06 -4.36 -8.18
C ASP A 384 -23.37 -3.01 -8.26
N THR A 385 -22.15 -2.91 -7.71
CA THR A 385 -21.42 -1.65 -7.60
C THR A 385 -19.94 -1.84 -7.93
N VAL A 386 -19.42 -0.98 -8.79
CA VAL A 386 -17.97 -0.87 -9.08
C VAL A 386 -17.44 0.35 -8.34
N ILE A 387 -16.42 0.14 -7.52
CA ILE A 387 -15.72 1.19 -6.78
C ILE A 387 -14.27 1.23 -7.26
N VAL A 388 -13.77 2.41 -7.62
CA VAL A 388 -12.35 2.68 -7.80
C VAL A 388 -11.89 3.50 -6.61
N ALA A 389 -10.98 2.98 -5.78
CA ALA A 389 -10.52 3.62 -4.57
C ALA A 389 -8.99 3.74 -4.58
N TYR A 390 -8.51 4.95 -4.80
CA TYR A 390 -7.08 5.25 -4.90
C TYR A 390 -6.66 6.39 -3.99
N ASN A 391 -5.43 6.30 -3.51
CA ASN A 391 -4.75 7.36 -2.76
C ASN A 391 -3.99 8.28 -3.74
N PRO A 392 -3.81 9.58 -3.47
CA PRO A 392 -3.02 10.47 -4.33
C PRO A 392 -1.60 10.01 -4.63
N SER A 393 -0.99 9.16 -3.79
CA SER A 393 0.31 8.55 -4.07
C SER A 393 0.27 7.39 -5.07
N SER A 394 -0.93 6.96 -5.46
CA SER A 394 -1.17 5.85 -6.38
C SER A 394 -1.56 6.30 -7.79
N ILE A 395 -1.42 7.59 -8.11
CA ILE A 395 -1.73 8.12 -9.44
C ILE A 395 -0.59 7.73 -10.38
N THR A 396 -0.81 6.65 -11.13
CA THR A 396 0.14 6.10 -12.11
C THR A 396 -0.58 5.59 -13.34
N GLU A 397 0.10 5.52 -14.48
CA GLU A 397 -0.47 4.95 -15.70
C GLU A 397 -0.97 3.51 -15.47
N GLU A 398 -0.24 2.72 -14.70
CA GLU A 398 -0.58 1.33 -14.41
C GLU A 398 -1.92 1.20 -13.71
N GLN A 399 -2.20 2.01 -12.70
CA GLN A 399 -3.43 1.96 -11.92
C GLN A 399 -4.63 2.57 -12.65
N TYR A 400 -4.41 3.50 -13.57
CA TYR A 400 -5.48 4.13 -14.34
C TYR A 400 -5.68 3.53 -15.75
N THR A 401 -5.07 2.37 -16.04
CA THR A 401 -5.26 1.65 -17.31
C THR A 401 -6.09 0.39 -17.09
N PHE A 402 -7.41 0.48 -17.27
CA PHE A 402 -8.37 -0.59 -16.98
C PHE A 402 -8.50 -1.65 -18.09
N ASP A 403 -7.91 -1.41 -19.24
CA ASP A 403 -7.91 -2.29 -20.43
C ASP A 403 -6.56 -3.00 -20.66
N ARG A 404 -5.64 -2.89 -19.69
CA ARG A 404 -4.31 -3.49 -19.81
C ARG A 404 -4.36 -4.99 -19.51
N VAL A 405 -3.80 -5.77 -20.44
CA VAL A 405 -3.41 -7.17 -20.25
C VAL A 405 -1.92 -7.27 -20.52
N VAL A 406 -1.17 -7.87 -19.62
CA VAL A 406 0.22 -8.23 -19.89
C VAL A 406 0.21 -9.70 -20.32
N ASN A 407 0.51 -9.97 -21.59
CA ASN A 407 0.67 -11.33 -22.08
C ASN A 407 1.88 -11.95 -21.36
N GLU A 408 1.70 -13.12 -20.77
CA GLU A 408 2.75 -13.87 -20.05
C GLU A 408 3.86 -14.41 -21.00
N GLU A 409 3.80 -14.12 -22.31
CA GLU A 409 4.75 -14.63 -23.30
C GLU A 409 6.11 -13.88 -23.33
N ASN A 410 6.32 -12.87 -22.45
CA ASN A 410 7.57 -12.08 -22.42
C ASN A 410 8.18 -11.95 -21.00
N ASN A 411 8.01 -12.96 -20.12
CA ASN A 411 8.79 -13.04 -18.89
C ASN A 411 9.51 -14.38 -18.79
#